data_0bc013048c0cda4f91fdcfdf2394b1f9
#
_entry.id   0bc013048c0cda4f91fdcfdf2394b1f9
#
_cell.length_a   1.000
_cell.length_b   1.000
_cell.length_c   1.000
_cell.angle_alpha   90.00
_cell.angle_beta   90.00
_cell.angle_gamma   90.00
#
_symmetry.space_group_name_H-M   'P 1'
#
loop_
_entity.id
_entity.type
_entity.pdbx_description
1 polymer ?
#
loop_
_entity_poly.entity_id
_entity_poly.type
_entity_poly.pdbx_seq_one_letter_code
_entity_poly.pdbx_strand_id
1 'polypeptide(L)'
;MKHHAGLIGLLGLALTIFAYAMFQGGFVSWFLLYATLPFLMFAFIIYFYPVRKMTATRTFTEGELTRGQKLDVEIHIKRSDWWPLYYMKVTDQPPFPEETPKSRVVFIGFRREVVLNYSIDKLPRGAYEFNALELELVDLLGWLRKRWTISTPQQVVVYPRITELSYTPIASNYDQGAARARYQMHKENAVATGVREYQPGDRVSWIHWKSFAKSQTLRTKDFEDRQAQDTLVYLDLTESHSFDDAVDFTISVVQAMASSDTTGAFILPGTRGIYLPAITHQGHVERVKRELATVEPLEEKWMKRLVAEDKRLGTFKGIICITAELDKDRVEAMTHMTPQLREGLYFVVKTEASPKLTTAELAVVDYAQARGWSVVVLPPSQFTEAFLEVLKR
;
A
#
# COMPACT_ATOMS: atom_id res chain seq x y z
N MET A 1 6.99 -13.26 38.73
CA MET A 1 6.48 -13.27 40.12
C MET A 1 5.01 -13.62 40.26
N LYS A 2 4.09 -13.19 39.36
CA LYS A 2 2.64 -13.49 39.50
C LYS A 2 2.26 -14.98 39.34
N HIS A 3 3.04 -15.80 38.62
CA HIS A 3 2.76 -17.24 38.42
C HIS A 3 2.88 -18.06 39.70
N HIS A 4 3.84 -17.73 40.59
CA HIS A 4 4.05 -18.45 41.81
C HIS A 4 3.02 -18.11 42.89
N ALA A 5 2.47 -16.89 42.84
CA ALA A 5 1.49 -16.45 43.86
C ALA A 5 0.20 -17.28 43.81
N GLY A 6 -0.32 -17.60 42.59
CA GLY A 6 -1.49 -18.44 42.44
C GLY A 6 -1.27 -19.89 42.92
N LEU A 7 -0.11 -20.46 42.60
CA LEU A 7 0.25 -21.81 43.07
C LEU A 7 0.41 -21.85 44.59
N ILE A 8 1.07 -20.86 45.17
CA ILE A 8 1.23 -20.75 46.65
C ILE A 8 -0.15 -20.59 47.29
N GLY A 9 -1.05 -19.80 46.75
CA GLY A 9 -2.41 -19.66 47.25
C GLY A 9 -3.20 -20.98 47.21
N LEU A 10 -3.10 -21.72 46.07
CA LEU A 10 -3.73 -23.03 45.93
C LEU A 10 -3.16 -24.07 46.90
N LEU A 11 -1.84 -24.11 47.06
CA LEU A 11 -1.17 -25.00 48.05
C LEU A 11 -1.55 -24.62 49.46
N GLY A 12 -1.63 -23.32 49.77
CA GLY A 12 -2.08 -22.82 51.07
C GLY A 12 -3.52 -23.24 51.40
N LEU A 13 -4.42 -23.08 50.42
CA LEU A 13 -5.83 -23.54 50.54
C LEU A 13 -5.91 -25.05 50.76
N ALA A 14 -5.14 -25.85 49.99
CA ALA A 14 -5.09 -27.29 50.12
C ALA A 14 -4.57 -27.72 51.51
N LEU A 15 -3.53 -27.06 52.00
CA LEU A 15 -2.97 -27.32 53.30
C LEU A 15 -3.99 -27.00 54.42
N THR A 16 -4.71 -25.89 54.29
CA THR A 16 -5.77 -25.50 55.22
C THR A 16 -6.91 -26.53 55.26
N ILE A 17 -7.38 -26.96 54.07
CA ILE A 17 -8.43 -28.01 53.99
C ILE A 17 -7.93 -29.34 54.54
N PHE A 18 -6.68 -29.70 54.25
CA PHE A 18 -6.07 -30.91 54.81
C PHE A 18 -5.98 -30.86 56.31
N ALA A 19 -5.48 -29.76 56.88
CA ALA A 19 -5.42 -29.57 58.34
C ALA A 19 -6.84 -29.65 58.94
N TYR A 20 -7.83 -29.00 58.34
CA TYR A 20 -9.22 -29.08 58.75
C TYR A 20 -9.72 -30.53 58.77
N ALA A 21 -9.46 -31.32 57.71
CA ALA A 21 -9.86 -32.72 57.61
C ALA A 21 -9.21 -33.60 58.69
N MET A 22 -7.93 -33.31 59.01
CA MET A 22 -7.17 -34.05 60.06
C MET A 22 -7.65 -33.72 61.48
N PHE A 23 -7.97 -32.45 61.77
CA PHE A 23 -8.38 -32.04 63.13
C PHE A 23 -9.86 -32.27 63.42
N GLN A 24 -10.76 -32.04 62.42
CA GLN A 24 -12.21 -32.18 62.60
C GLN A 24 -12.64 -33.62 62.48
N GLY A 25 -12.04 -34.39 61.57
CA GLY A 25 -12.50 -35.71 61.23
C GLY A 25 -13.92 -35.68 60.63
N GLY A 26 -14.43 -36.86 60.29
CA GLY A 26 -15.81 -36.99 59.80
C GLY A 26 -15.96 -36.85 58.26
N PHE A 27 -17.13 -37.24 57.79
CA PHE A 27 -17.41 -37.34 56.33
C PHE A 27 -17.26 -36.02 55.58
N VAL A 28 -17.77 -34.95 56.12
CA VAL A 28 -17.81 -33.65 55.44
C VAL A 28 -16.41 -33.09 55.16
N SER A 29 -15.51 -33.18 56.16
CA SER A 29 -14.15 -32.65 56.04
C SER A 29 -13.32 -33.43 55.02
N TRP A 30 -13.42 -34.76 55.00
CA TRP A 30 -12.79 -35.61 53.99
C TRP A 30 -13.38 -35.45 52.61
N PHE A 31 -14.72 -35.31 52.53
CA PHE A 31 -15.38 -34.99 51.25
C PHE A 31 -14.86 -33.68 50.63
N LEU A 32 -14.72 -32.64 51.45
CA LEU A 32 -14.18 -31.34 50.98
C LEU A 32 -12.73 -31.49 50.45
N LEU A 33 -11.90 -32.28 51.13
CA LEU A 33 -10.55 -32.55 50.65
C LEU A 33 -10.55 -33.29 49.31
N TYR A 34 -11.33 -34.37 49.18
CA TYR A 34 -11.40 -35.11 47.94
C TYR A 34 -12.00 -34.29 46.80
N ALA A 35 -12.95 -33.42 47.08
CA ALA A 35 -13.55 -32.53 46.09
C ALA A 35 -12.57 -31.47 45.57
N THR A 36 -11.59 -31.05 46.39
CA THR A 36 -10.55 -30.07 45.97
C THR A 36 -9.38 -30.70 45.21
N LEU A 37 -9.17 -31.99 45.37
CA LEU A 37 -8.01 -32.72 44.80
C LEU A 37 -7.96 -32.66 43.26
N PRO A 38 -9.05 -32.83 42.51
CA PRO A 38 -9.05 -32.66 41.05
C PRO A 38 -8.60 -31.29 40.58
N PHE A 39 -9.00 -30.21 41.28
CA PHE A 39 -8.60 -28.85 40.94
C PHE A 39 -7.11 -28.63 41.16
N LEU A 40 -6.56 -29.15 42.25
CA LEU A 40 -5.13 -29.11 42.51
C LEU A 40 -4.34 -29.89 41.47
N MET A 41 -4.79 -31.10 41.14
CA MET A 41 -4.15 -31.93 40.13
C MET A 41 -4.14 -31.19 38.76
N PHE A 42 -5.23 -30.54 38.42
CA PHE A 42 -5.33 -29.79 37.19
C PHE A 42 -4.43 -28.55 37.17
N ALA A 43 -4.39 -27.80 38.25
CA ALA A 43 -3.46 -26.68 38.42
C ALA A 43 -2.00 -27.13 38.30
N PHE A 44 -1.65 -28.28 38.86
CA PHE A 44 -0.33 -28.89 38.77
C PHE A 44 0.01 -29.26 37.31
N ILE A 45 -0.94 -29.81 36.57
CA ILE A 45 -0.80 -30.09 35.12
C ILE A 45 -0.45 -28.82 34.35
N ILE A 46 -1.18 -27.73 34.55
CA ILE A 46 -0.92 -26.46 33.87
C ILE A 46 0.44 -25.89 34.25
N TYR A 47 0.80 -25.95 35.52
CA TYR A 47 2.08 -25.43 36.01
C TYR A 47 3.27 -26.11 35.33
N PHE A 48 3.27 -27.44 35.24
CA PHE A 48 4.35 -28.22 34.62
C PHE A 48 4.20 -28.38 33.10
N TYR A 49 3.11 -27.88 32.50
CA TYR A 49 2.89 -28.04 31.08
C TYR A 49 4.04 -27.46 30.22
N PRO A 50 4.63 -28.26 29.31
CA PRO A 50 5.76 -27.83 28.50
C PRO A 50 5.27 -27.00 27.29
N VAL A 51 5.11 -25.68 27.47
CA VAL A 51 4.63 -24.74 26.43
C VAL A 51 5.46 -24.76 25.15
N ARG A 52 6.72 -25.19 25.20
CA ARG A 52 7.60 -25.33 24.03
C ARG A 52 7.15 -26.38 23.01
N LYS A 53 6.22 -27.24 23.37
CA LYS A 53 5.63 -28.27 22.48
C LYS A 53 4.48 -27.73 21.63
N MET A 54 4.10 -26.48 21.82
CA MET A 54 3.11 -25.80 20.97
C MET A 54 3.80 -25.03 19.87
N THR A 55 3.25 -25.18 18.66
CA THR A 55 3.62 -24.38 17.49
C THR A 55 2.39 -23.61 17.00
N ALA A 56 2.60 -22.43 16.49
CA ALA A 56 1.54 -21.64 15.87
C ALA A 56 2.00 -21.20 14.48
N THR A 57 1.09 -21.23 13.53
CA THR A 57 1.28 -20.68 12.17
C THR A 57 0.11 -19.76 11.87
N ARG A 58 0.40 -18.68 11.19
CA ARG A 58 -0.60 -17.73 10.70
C ARG A 58 -0.66 -17.83 9.18
N THR A 59 -1.84 -17.89 8.63
CA THR A 59 -2.08 -17.86 7.18
C THR A 59 -3.04 -16.72 6.85
N PHE A 60 -2.81 -16.10 5.70
CA PHE A 60 -3.64 -15.01 5.19
C PHE A 60 -4.38 -15.46 3.94
N THR A 61 -5.47 -14.79 3.61
CA THR A 61 -6.15 -14.97 2.33
C THR A 61 -5.15 -14.82 1.19
N GLU A 62 -5.19 -15.75 0.24
CA GLU A 62 -4.33 -15.71 -0.94
C GLU A 62 -4.70 -14.53 -1.85
N GLY A 63 -3.69 -13.85 -2.39
CA GLY A 63 -3.83 -12.77 -3.36
C GLY A 63 -3.15 -11.48 -2.95
N GLU A 64 -3.14 -10.54 -3.88
CA GLU A 64 -2.65 -9.19 -3.61
C GLU A 64 -3.68 -8.40 -2.79
N LEU A 65 -3.23 -7.86 -1.69
CA LEU A 65 -4.07 -7.03 -0.82
C LEU A 65 -4.04 -5.59 -1.29
N THR A 66 -5.21 -5.00 -1.43
CA THR A 66 -5.37 -3.60 -1.80
C THR A 66 -6.08 -2.81 -0.70
N ARG A 67 -5.81 -1.51 -0.65
CA ARG A 67 -6.41 -0.58 0.31
C ARG A 67 -7.94 -0.70 0.32
N GLY A 68 -8.51 -0.76 1.51
CA GLY A 68 -9.95 -0.88 1.71
C GLY A 68 -10.50 -2.30 1.64
N GLN A 69 -9.71 -3.29 1.24
CA GLN A 69 -10.11 -4.69 1.27
C GLN A 69 -10.14 -5.25 2.69
N LYS A 70 -10.75 -6.42 2.81
CA LYS A 70 -10.79 -7.22 4.02
C LYS A 70 -9.66 -8.24 4.00
N LEU A 71 -8.97 -8.39 5.12
CA LEU A 71 -7.98 -9.43 5.35
C LEU A 71 -8.56 -10.48 6.29
N ASP A 72 -8.68 -11.70 5.83
CA ASP A 72 -9.02 -12.83 6.68
C ASP A 72 -7.73 -13.51 7.15
N VAL A 73 -7.62 -13.66 8.45
CA VAL A 73 -6.45 -14.22 9.13
C VAL A 73 -6.87 -15.54 9.79
N GLU A 74 -6.14 -16.59 9.49
CA GLU A 74 -6.34 -17.90 10.07
C GLU A 74 -5.11 -18.30 10.90
N ILE A 75 -5.31 -18.62 12.16
CA ILE A 75 -4.27 -19.04 13.10
C ILE A 75 -4.43 -20.51 13.40
N HIS A 76 -3.44 -21.30 13.04
CA HIS A 76 -3.35 -22.71 13.36
C HIS A 76 -2.42 -22.91 14.54
N ILE A 77 -2.94 -23.47 15.62
CA ILE A 77 -2.16 -23.83 16.80
C ILE A 77 -2.12 -25.34 16.91
N LYS A 78 -0.93 -25.91 16.84
CA LYS A 78 -0.68 -27.35 16.94
C LYS A 78 0.11 -27.68 18.19
N ARG A 79 -0.23 -28.80 18.82
CA ARG A 79 0.51 -29.36 19.94
C ARG A 79 0.83 -30.83 19.70
N SER A 80 1.98 -31.27 20.20
CA SER A 80 2.44 -32.66 20.05
C SER A 80 2.01 -33.61 21.17
N ASP A 81 1.46 -33.05 22.25
CA ASP A 81 1.05 -33.83 23.43
C ASP A 81 -0.46 -34.06 23.48
N TRP A 82 -0.88 -34.95 24.42
CA TRP A 82 -2.27 -35.35 24.65
C TRP A 82 -2.85 -34.86 25.98
N TRP A 83 -2.10 -34.04 26.74
CA TRP A 83 -2.53 -33.56 28.04
C TRP A 83 -3.84 -32.76 27.93
N PRO A 84 -4.81 -32.99 28.82
CA PRO A 84 -6.04 -32.22 28.81
C PRO A 84 -5.75 -30.76 29.20
N LEU A 85 -6.08 -29.83 28.32
CA LEU A 85 -6.01 -28.39 28.57
C LEU A 85 -7.42 -27.82 28.49
N TYR A 86 -7.76 -26.91 29.41
CA TYR A 86 -9.10 -26.33 29.42
C TYR A 86 -9.18 -25.13 28.48
N TYR A 87 -8.84 -23.97 28.97
CA TYR A 87 -8.98 -22.74 28.23
C TYR A 87 -7.62 -22.19 27.86
N MET A 88 -7.50 -21.81 26.62
CA MET A 88 -6.38 -21.04 26.10
C MET A 88 -6.91 -19.73 25.53
N LYS A 89 -6.39 -18.61 26.01
CA LYS A 89 -6.58 -17.33 25.39
C LYS A 89 -5.47 -17.11 24.38
N VAL A 90 -5.87 -16.84 23.15
CA VAL A 90 -4.96 -16.50 22.05
C VAL A 90 -5.17 -15.03 21.74
N THR A 91 -4.09 -14.27 21.74
CA THR A 91 -4.11 -12.85 21.40
C THR A 91 -3.15 -12.62 20.25
N ASP A 92 -3.68 -12.09 19.16
CA ASP A 92 -2.90 -11.58 18.04
C ASP A 92 -2.99 -10.06 18.03
N GLN A 93 -1.87 -9.41 17.74
CA GLN A 93 -1.81 -7.97 17.62
C GLN A 93 -1.56 -7.59 16.17
N PRO A 94 -2.62 -7.25 15.42
CA PRO A 94 -2.46 -6.75 14.06
C PRO A 94 -1.62 -5.47 14.05
N PRO A 95 -0.72 -5.31 13.07
CA PRO A 95 0.19 -4.16 13.01
C PRO A 95 -0.45 -2.90 12.45
N PHE A 96 -1.77 -2.87 12.27
CA PHE A 96 -2.49 -1.73 11.70
C PHE A 96 -2.82 -0.67 12.76
N PRO A 97 -2.69 0.65 12.44
CA PRO A 97 -2.76 1.72 13.43
C PRO A 97 -4.07 1.79 14.23
N GLU A 98 -5.20 1.47 13.61
CA GLU A 98 -6.53 1.56 14.22
C GLU A 98 -7.03 0.23 14.80
N GLU A 99 -6.26 -0.84 14.67
CA GLU A 99 -6.70 -2.16 15.09
C GLU A 99 -6.32 -2.48 16.53
N THR A 100 -7.29 -2.97 17.26
CA THR A 100 -7.09 -3.46 18.63
C THR A 100 -6.64 -4.91 18.64
N PRO A 101 -5.92 -5.36 19.70
CA PRO A 101 -5.54 -6.76 19.83
C PRO A 101 -6.74 -7.69 19.75
N LYS A 102 -6.67 -8.68 18.84
CA LYS A 102 -7.71 -9.68 18.65
C LYS A 102 -7.48 -10.84 19.62
N SER A 103 -8.33 -10.94 20.63
CA SER A 103 -8.24 -11.99 21.65
C SER A 103 -9.40 -12.96 21.54
N ARG A 104 -9.12 -14.26 21.54
CA ARG A 104 -10.13 -15.30 21.63
C ARG A 104 -9.77 -16.34 22.68
N VAL A 105 -10.78 -16.76 23.42
CA VAL A 105 -10.67 -17.86 24.39
C VAL A 105 -11.23 -19.12 23.77
N VAL A 106 -10.46 -20.19 23.77
CA VAL A 106 -10.82 -21.47 23.13
C VAL A 106 -10.69 -22.58 24.15
N PHE A 107 -11.69 -23.47 24.15
CA PHE A 107 -11.61 -24.74 24.87
C PHE A 107 -10.83 -25.75 24.04
N ILE A 108 -9.70 -26.21 24.55
CA ILE A 108 -8.80 -27.12 23.86
C ILE A 108 -9.18 -28.58 24.11
N GLY A 109 -9.42 -28.97 25.36
CA GLY A 109 -9.66 -30.36 25.75
C GLY A 109 -8.47 -31.25 25.37
N PHE A 110 -8.75 -32.32 24.65
CA PHE A 110 -7.76 -33.25 24.10
C PHE A 110 -7.38 -32.97 22.64
N ARG A 111 -7.88 -31.90 22.06
CA ARG A 111 -7.60 -31.54 20.65
C ARG A 111 -6.12 -31.23 20.49
N ARG A 112 -5.52 -31.74 19.42
CA ARG A 112 -4.13 -31.48 19.07
C ARG A 112 -3.96 -30.27 18.14
N GLU A 113 -5.04 -29.84 17.53
CA GLU A 113 -5.08 -28.70 16.62
C GLU A 113 -6.28 -27.81 16.94
N VAL A 114 -6.04 -26.53 16.93
CA VAL A 114 -7.07 -25.48 17.09
C VAL A 114 -6.87 -24.47 15.99
N VAL A 115 -7.94 -24.14 15.29
CA VAL A 115 -7.97 -23.13 14.24
C VAL A 115 -8.83 -21.97 14.70
N LEU A 116 -8.29 -20.76 14.55
CA LEU A 116 -8.95 -19.52 14.89
C LEU A 116 -8.96 -18.60 13.70
N ASN A 117 -10.11 -18.03 13.39
CA ASN A 117 -10.26 -17.11 12.27
C ASN A 117 -10.71 -15.76 12.81
N TYR A 118 -10.15 -14.71 12.27
CA TYR A 118 -10.62 -13.35 12.46
C TYR A 118 -10.39 -12.54 11.18
N SER A 119 -11.07 -11.41 11.08
CA SER A 119 -10.94 -10.54 9.93
C SER A 119 -10.63 -9.12 10.35
N ILE A 120 -9.97 -8.43 9.45
CA ILE A 120 -9.65 -7.00 9.55
C ILE A 120 -10.27 -6.33 8.34
N ASP A 121 -11.13 -5.38 8.58
CA ASP A 121 -11.81 -4.64 7.51
C ASP A 121 -11.07 -3.35 7.20
N LYS A 122 -11.19 -2.88 5.94
CA LYS A 122 -10.65 -1.59 5.49
C LYS A 122 -9.14 -1.45 5.72
N LEU A 123 -8.37 -2.39 5.18
CA LEU A 123 -6.91 -2.33 5.27
C LEU A 123 -6.35 -0.98 4.84
N PRO A 124 -5.54 -0.30 5.64
CA PRO A 124 -4.78 0.86 5.21
C PRO A 124 -3.62 0.42 4.32
N ARG A 125 -3.23 1.27 3.36
CA ARG A 125 -2.06 1.06 2.49
C ARG A 125 -0.78 1.07 3.32
N GLY A 126 0.16 0.22 2.96
CA GLY A 126 1.46 0.16 3.64
C GLY A 126 2.12 -1.20 3.62
N ALA A 127 3.32 -1.28 4.18
CA ALA A 127 4.01 -2.52 4.51
C ALA A 127 3.92 -2.76 6.01
N TYR A 128 3.38 -3.89 6.39
CA TYR A 128 3.09 -4.24 7.77
C TYR A 128 3.76 -5.55 8.15
N GLU A 129 4.22 -5.65 9.38
CA GLU A 129 4.85 -6.86 9.91
C GLU A 129 4.07 -7.39 11.11
N PHE A 130 3.50 -8.57 10.95
CA PHE A 130 2.94 -9.34 12.05
C PHE A 130 4.09 -10.01 12.81
N ASN A 131 4.16 -9.83 14.12
CA ASN A 131 5.26 -10.34 14.91
C ASN A 131 4.91 -11.66 15.60
N ALA A 132 4.47 -11.60 16.84
CA ALA A 132 4.27 -12.76 17.68
C ALA A 132 2.81 -12.93 18.07
N LEU A 133 2.44 -14.19 18.32
CA LEU A 133 1.18 -14.57 18.95
C LEU A 133 1.40 -14.73 20.45
N GLU A 134 0.55 -14.11 21.26
CA GLU A 134 0.54 -14.28 22.71
C GLU A 134 -0.49 -15.37 23.09
N LEU A 135 -0.02 -16.37 23.81
CA LEU A 135 -0.81 -17.48 24.27
C LEU A 135 -0.86 -17.49 25.79
N GLU A 136 -2.03 -17.66 26.36
CA GLU A 136 -2.22 -17.74 27.82
C GLU A 136 -3.09 -18.95 28.16
N LEU A 137 -2.52 -19.90 28.91
CA LEU A 137 -3.27 -20.99 29.53
C LEU A 137 -3.79 -20.55 30.88
N VAL A 138 -5.04 -20.85 31.15
CA VAL A 138 -5.72 -20.52 32.39
C VAL A 138 -6.29 -21.80 33.00
N ASP A 139 -6.13 -21.98 34.32
CA ASP A 139 -6.76 -23.07 35.05
C ASP A 139 -8.28 -22.82 35.22
N LEU A 140 -8.99 -23.82 35.72
CA LEU A 140 -10.44 -23.79 35.96
C LEU A 140 -10.89 -22.65 36.87
N LEU A 141 -10.09 -22.29 37.85
CA LEU A 141 -10.38 -21.28 38.87
C LEU A 141 -9.81 -19.89 38.48
N GLY A 142 -9.00 -19.82 37.42
CA GLY A 142 -8.36 -18.57 37.00
C GLY A 142 -7.20 -18.13 37.89
N TRP A 143 -6.74 -18.99 38.82
CA TRP A 143 -5.68 -18.66 39.76
C TRP A 143 -4.29 -18.86 39.17
N LEU A 144 -4.14 -19.85 38.29
CA LEU A 144 -2.94 -20.11 37.50
C LEU A 144 -3.10 -19.62 36.08
N ARG A 145 -2.15 -18.74 35.69
CA ARG A 145 -2.09 -18.22 34.32
C ARG A 145 -0.67 -18.39 33.78
N LYS A 146 -0.51 -19.16 32.75
CA LYS A 146 0.78 -19.37 32.10
C LYS A 146 0.78 -18.71 30.75
N ARG A 147 1.63 -17.68 30.59
CA ARG A 147 1.69 -16.83 29.40
C ARG A 147 3.02 -17.01 28.69
N TRP A 148 2.98 -17.11 27.37
CA TRP A 148 4.18 -17.16 26.53
C TRP A 148 3.86 -16.58 25.15
N THR A 149 4.90 -16.32 24.36
CA THR A 149 4.80 -15.81 23.00
C THR A 149 5.40 -16.81 22.03
N ILE A 150 4.77 -16.95 20.85
CA ILE A 150 5.32 -17.70 19.71
C ILE A 150 5.61 -16.69 18.62
N SER A 151 6.88 -16.59 18.21
CA SER A 151 7.30 -15.73 17.13
C SER A 151 6.79 -16.31 15.79
N THR A 152 6.03 -15.52 15.05
CA THR A 152 5.48 -15.86 13.73
C THR A 152 5.61 -14.63 12.81
N PRO A 153 6.85 -14.18 12.52
CA PRO A 153 7.06 -12.98 11.72
C PRO A 153 6.56 -13.21 10.30
N GLN A 154 5.70 -12.32 9.82
CA GLN A 154 5.17 -12.34 8.45
C GLN A 154 4.94 -10.93 7.98
N GLN A 155 5.39 -10.64 6.76
CA GLN A 155 5.18 -9.35 6.11
C GLN A 155 3.95 -9.39 5.22
N VAL A 156 3.16 -8.34 5.30
CA VAL A 156 1.99 -8.10 4.48
C VAL A 156 2.12 -6.72 3.85
N VAL A 157 2.03 -6.67 2.53
CA VAL A 157 2.04 -5.41 1.78
C VAL A 157 0.63 -5.15 1.26
N VAL A 158 0.08 -3.99 1.61
CA VAL A 158 -1.21 -3.52 1.14
C VAL A 158 -0.97 -2.44 0.08
N TYR A 159 -1.33 -2.77 -1.14
CA TYR A 159 -1.14 -1.91 -2.31
C TYR A 159 -2.22 -0.82 -2.42
N PRO A 160 -1.96 0.29 -3.10
CA PRO A 160 -2.98 1.26 -3.44
C PRO A 160 -4.04 0.64 -4.35
N ARG A 161 -5.27 1.15 -4.26
CA ARG A 161 -6.39 0.67 -5.07
C ARG A 161 -6.31 1.27 -6.47
N ILE A 162 -6.45 0.42 -7.48
CA ILE A 162 -6.52 0.83 -8.88
C ILE A 162 -8.00 0.92 -9.28
N THR A 163 -8.38 2.06 -9.85
CA THR A 163 -9.69 2.29 -10.46
C THR A 163 -9.50 2.40 -11.96
N GLU A 164 -10.31 1.70 -12.74
CA GLU A 164 -10.30 1.83 -14.19
C GLU A 164 -10.74 3.23 -14.59
N LEU A 165 -9.92 3.88 -15.41
CA LEU A 165 -10.21 5.20 -15.94
C LEU A 165 -9.78 5.30 -17.41
N SER A 166 -10.50 6.10 -18.18
CA SER A 166 -10.17 6.36 -19.57
C SER A 166 -9.17 7.50 -19.65
N TYR A 167 -7.91 7.16 -19.96
CA TYR A 167 -6.88 8.17 -20.16
C TYR A 167 -7.02 8.83 -21.53
N THR A 168 -7.12 10.15 -21.55
CA THR A 168 -7.06 10.94 -22.79
C THR A 168 -5.82 11.82 -22.73
N PRO A 169 -4.90 11.70 -23.71
CA PRO A 169 -3.71 12.55 -23.75
C PRO A 169 -4.08 14.01 -23.76
N ILE A 170 -3.47 14.80 -22.89
CA ILE A 170 -3.78 16.22 -22.72
C ILE A 170 -3.52 16.99 -24.03
N ALA A 171 -2.48 16.61 -24.79
CA ALA A 171 -2.08 17.23 -26.05
C ALA A 171 -3.04 16.99 -27.23
N SER A 172 -4.11 16.18 -27.07
CA SER A 172 -5.01 15.85 -28.19
C SER A 172 -6.03 16.94 -28.53
N ASN A 173 -6.24 17.92 -27.67
CA ASN A 173 -7.31 18.91 -27.84
C ASN A 173 -7.02 20.00 -28.88
N TYR A 174 -5.77 20.17 -29.32
CA TYR A 174 -5.43 21.26 -30.26
C TYR A 174 -5.30 20.84 -31.75
N ASP A 175 -5.31 19.55 -32.08
CA ASP A 175 -4.84 19.14 -33.41
C ASP A 175 -5.61 18.04 -34.14
N GLN A 176 -6.94 18.04 -34.16
CA GLN A 176 -7.66 17.18 -35.11
C GLN A 176 -7.39 17.54 -36.59
N GLY A 177 -6.91 18.75 -36.85
CA GLY A 177 -6.50 19.19 -38.20
C GLY A 177 -4.99 19.10 -38.48
N ALA A 178 -4.16 19.26 -37.49
CA ALA A 178 -2.70 19.29 -37.64
C ALA A 178 -1.99 17.95 -37.30
N ALA A 179 -2.68 16.99 -36.73
CA ALA A 179 -2.10 15.69 -36.35
C ALA A 179 -1.51 14.94 -37.57
N ARG A 180 -2.15 14.99 -38.73
CA ARG A 180 -1.60 14.42 -39.96
C ARG A 180 -0.37 15.16 -40.51
N ALA A 181 -0.27 16.47 -40.32
CA ALA A 181 0.88 17.26 -40.73
C ALA A 181 2.05 17.11 -39.78
N ARG A 182 1.81 16.97 -38.45
CA ARG A 182 2.85 16.77 -37.44
C ARG A 182 3.49 15.38 -37.51
N TYR A 183 2.72 14.35 -37.84
CA TYR A 183 3.30 13.01 -38.05
C TYR A 183 4.36 13.03 -39.17
N GLN A 184 4.21 13.93 -40.13
CA GLN A 184 5.22 14.15 -41.18
C GLN A 184 6.40 15.02 -40.74
N MET A 185 6.20 16.03 -39.88
CA MET A 185 7.24 16.94 -39.39
C MET A 185 8.11 16.35 -38.29
N HIS A 186 7.59 15.46 -37.42
CA HIS A 186 8.35 14.88 -36.34
C HIS A 186 9.48 13.93 -36.81
N LYS A 187 9.32 13.32 -37.98
CA LYS A 187 10.39 12.51 -38.57
C LYS A 187 11.61 13.33 -39.05
N GLU A 188 11.46 14.62 -39.24
CA GLU A 188 12.59 15.49 -39.63
C GLU A 188 13.51 15.88 -38.48
N ASN A 189 13.01 15.82 -37.23
CA ASN A 189 13.80 16.08 -36.01
C ASN A 189 14.20 14.78 -35.26
N ALA A 190 13.88 13.59 -35.77
CA ALA A 190 14.24 12.34 -35.17
C ALA A 190 15.75 12.08 -35.33
N VAL A 191 16.42 11.74 -34.23
CA VAL A 191 17.82 11.35 -34.26
C VAL A 191 17.95 9.99 -34.92
N ALA A 192 18.72 9.89 -36.02
CA ALA A 192 18.98 8.61 -36.64
C ALA A 192 19.84 7.74 -35.71
N THR A 193 19.27 6.67 -35.19
CA THR A 193 19.90 5.73 -34.25
C THR A 193 20.51 4.52 -34.96
N GLY A 194 20.06 4.23 -36.19
CA GLY A 194 20.54 3.10 -36.97
C GLY A 194 20.47 3.34 -38.47
N VAL A 195 20.86 2.31 -39.23
CA VAL A 195 20.77 2.28 -40.69
C VAL A 195 20.23 0.91 -41.09
N ARG A 196 19.04 0.87 -41.71
CA ARG A 196 18.44 -0.33 -42.27
C ARG A 196 18.52 -0.37 -43.80
N GLU A 197 18.25 -1.50 -44.41
CA GLU A 197 18.16 -1.59 -45.86
C GLU A 197 16.97 -0.77 -46.40
N TYR A 198 17.21 -0.14 -47.55
CA TYR A 198 16.16 0.67 -48.23
C TYR A 198 15.01 -0.22 -48.65
N GLN A 199 13.79 0.23 -48.40
CA GLN A 199 12.56 -0.38 -48.91
C GLN A 199 11.86 0.54 -49.91
N PRO A 200 11.26 0.01 -50.99
CA PRO A 200 10.48 0.81 -51.91
C PRO A 200 9.38 1.60 -51.18
N GLY A 201 9.41 2.93 -51.30
CA GLY A 201 8.53 3.85 -50.58
C GLY A 201 9.23 4.71 -49.52
N ASP A 202 10.49 4.39 -49.15
CA ASP A 202 11.28 5.25 -48.26
C ASP A 202 11.62 6.58 -48.97
N ARG A 203 11.59 7.69 -48.21
CA ARG A 203 11.93 9.01 -48.74
C ARG A 203 13.40 9.10 -49.09
N VAL A 204 13.73 9.68 -50.25
CA VAL A 204 15.09 9.89 -50.73
C VAL A 204 15.94 10.72 -49.75
N SER A 205 15.33 11.65 -49.01
CA SER A 205 16.00 12.46 -47.94
C SER A 205 16.48 11.65 -46.76
N TRP A 206 15.99 10.41 -46.56
CA TRP A 206 16.39 9.52 -45.47
C TRP A 206 17.52 8.59 -45.86
N ILE A 207 17.95 8.56 -47.12
CA ILE A 207 19.03 7.74 -47.60
C ILE A 207 20.32 8.12 -46.85
N HIS A 208 21.00 7.11 -46.29
CA HIS A 208 22.31 7.26 -45.63
C HIS A 208 23.43 7.22 -46.66
N TRP A 209 23.66 8.34 -47.35
CA TRP A 209 24.64 8.46 -48.44
C TRP A 209 26.04 8.03 -48.09
N LYS A 210 26.44 8.23 -46.83
CA LYS A 210 27.77 7.79 -46.34
C LYS A 210 27.91 6.26 -46.32
N SER A 211 26.82 5.52 -46.06
CA SER A 211 26.79 4.06 -46.12
C SER A 211 26.83 3.58 -47.59
N PHE A 212 26.05 4.24 -48.44
CA PHE A 212 26.02 3.95 -49.86
C PHE A 212 27.40 4.09 -50.51
N ALA A 213 28.14 5.14 -50.18
CA ALA A 213 29.49 5.35 -50.68
C ALA A 213 30.51 4.25 -50.29
N LYS A 214 30.24 3.54 -49.18
CA LYS A 214 31.12 2.44 -48.70
C LYS A 214 30.73 1.06 -49.20
N SER A 215 29.42 0.75 -49.28
CA SER A 215 28.93 -0.61 -49.52
C SER A 215 28.15 -0.74 -50.83
N GLN A 216 27.92 0.34 -51.58
CA GLN A 216 27.13 0.41 -52.78
C GLN A 216 25.68 -0.17 -52.63
N THR A 217 25.23 -0.40 -51.39
CA THR A 217 23.87 -0.81 -51.06
C THR A 217 23.09 0.38 -50.55
N LEU A 218 21.90 0.57 -51.09
CA LEU A 218 20.98 1.64 -50.63
C LEU A 218 20.50 1.30 -49.19
N ARG A 219 20.83 2.19 -48.29
CA ARG A 219 20.39 2.10 -46.88
C ARG A 219 19.69 3.37 -46.45
N THR A 220 18.66 3.23 -45.66
CA THR A 220 17.88 4.32 -45.12
C THR A 220 18.24 4.51 -43.63
N LYS A 221 18.33 5.75 -43.20
CA LYS A 221 18.46 6.07 -41.77
C LYS A 221 17.25 5.48 -41.03
N ASP A 222 17.53 4.69 -40.01
CA ASP A 222 16.54 4.20 -39.09
C ASP A 222 16.39 5.23 -37.97
N PHE A 223 15.20 5.81 -37.90
CA PHE A 223 14.88 6.83 -36.93
C PHE A 223 14.19 6.11 -35.77
N GLU A 224 14.79 6.13 -34.61
CA GLU A 224 14.08 5.80 -33.39
C GLU A 224 13.01 6.86 -33.19
N ASP A 225 11.76 6.45 -33.28
CA ASP A 225 10.64 7.29 -32.90
C ASP A 225 10.77 7.50 -31.37
N ARG A 226 11.60 8.45 -30.95
CA ARG A 226 11.49 9.03 -29.64
C ARG A 226 10.16 9.79 -29.67
N GLN A 227 9.06 9.05 -29.54
CA GLN A 227 7.81 9.65 -29.17
C GLN A 227 8.13 10.50 -27.97
N ALA A 228 8.11 11.81 -28.17
CA ALA A 228 8.46 12.76 -27.14
C ALA A 228 7.59 12.40 -25.94
N GLN A 229 8.24 12.05 -24.85
CA GLN A 229 7.62 11.79 -23.54
C GLN A 229 7.11 13.15 -23.07
N ASP A 230 6.05 13.63 -23.72
CA ASP A 230 5.62 15.00 -23.53
C ASP A 230 4.84 15.17 -22.23
N THR A 231 4.36 14.09 -21.61
CA THR A 231 3.50 14.15 -20.43
C THR A 231 4.17 13.48 -19.22
N LEU A 232 4.28 14.23 -18.14
CA LEU A 232 4.76 13.76 -16.83
C LEU A 232 3.59 13.59 -15.87
N VAL A 233 3.52 12.47 -15.17
CA VAL A 233 2.69 12.31 -13.96
C VAL A 233 3.56 12.58 -12.74
N TYR A 234 3.13 13.52 -11.93
CA TYR A 234 3.82 13.95 -10.72
C TYR A 234 2.89 13.85 -9.52
N LEU A 235 3.29 13.12 -8.48
CA LEU A 235 2.55 13.02 -7.22
C LEU A 235 3.10 14.01 -6.20
N ASP A 236 2.24 14.88 -5.70
CA ASP A 236 2.52 15.74 -4.55
C ASP A 236 2.40 14.92 -3.26
N LEU A 237 3.46 14.88 -2.47
CA LEU A 237 3.53 14.09 -1.23
C LEU A 237 3.13 14.88 0.02
N THR A 238 2.51 16.03 -0.11
CA THR A 238 2.12 16.82 1.06
C THR A 238 1.13 16.06 1.93
N GLU A 239 1.38 16.10 3.24
CA GLU A 239 0.53 15.47 4.25
C GLU A 239 -0.88 16.06 4.20
N SER A 240 -1.88 15.21 4.03
CA SER A 240 -3.29 15.57 3.99
C SER A 240 -4.17 14.36 4.29
N HIS A 241 -5.37 14.62 4.77
CA HIS A 241 -6.37 13.57 5.00
C HIS A 241 -6.73 12.79 3.71
N SER A 242 -6.66 13.40 2.54
CA SER A 242 -6.92 12.78 1.24
C SER A 242 -5.68 12.21 0.55
N PHE A 243 -4.54 12.11 1.25
CA PHE A 243 -3.28 11.67 0.66
C PHE A 243 -3.37 10.28 0.05
N ASP A 244 -3.94 9.31 0.77
CA ASP A 244 -4.06 7.95 0.28
C ASP A 244 -5.01 7.84 -0.94
N ASP A 245 -6.02 8.70 -1.04
CA ASP A 245 -6.88 8.75 -2.22
C ASP A 245 -6.14 9.36 -3.43
N ALA A 246 -5.24 10.34 -3.21
CA ALA A 246 -4.37 10.86 -4.25
C ALA A 246 -3.37 9.79 -4.75
N VAL A 247 -2.87 8.94 -3.86
CA VAL A 247 -2.03 7.79 -4.23
C VAL A 247 -2.81 6.77 -5.06
N ASP A 248 -4.05 6.43 -4.67
CA ASP A 248 -4.95 5.53 -5.42
C ASP A 248 -5.25 6.09 -6.81
N PHE A 249 -5.48 7.39 -6.92
CA PHE A 249 -5.69 8.05 -8.21
C PHE A 249 -4.43 8.04 -9.06
N THR A 250 -3.27 8.27 -8.46
CA THR A 250 -1.98 8.27 -9.18
C THR A 250 -1.70 6.93 -9.85
N ILE A 251 -1.83 5.84 -9.12
CA ILE A 251 -1.60 4.50 -9.72
C ILE A 251 -2.63 4.19 -10.79
N SER A 252 -3.87 4.67 -10.63
CA SER A 252 -4.93 4.50 -11.63
C SER A 252 -4.60 5.24 -12.94
N VAL A 253 -4.06 6.46 -12.84
CA VAL A 253 -3.57 7.23 -14.01
C VAL A 253 -2.39 6.52 -14.67
N VAL A 254 -1.41 6.04 -13.90
CA VAL A 254 -0.25 5.31 -14.42
C VAL A 254 -0.68 4.01 -15.12
N GLN A 255 -1.64 3.27 -14.56
CA GLN A 255 -2.22 2.07 -15.17
C GLN A 255 -2.92 2.40 -16.49
N ALA A 256 -3.73 3.45 -16.53
CA ALA A 256 -4.44 3.87 -17.71
C ALA A 256 -3.48 4.33 -18.82
N MET A 257 -2.40 5.04 -18.48
CA MET A 257 -1.34 5.40 -19.42
C MET A 257 -0.63 4.18 -20.00
N ALA A 258 -0.30 3.19 -19.17
CA ALA A 258 0.34 1.95 -19.63
C ALA A 258 -0.57 1.11 -20.55
N SER A 259 -1.88 1.26 -20.41
CA SER A 259 -2.89 0.56 -21.24
C SER A 259 -3.24 1.31 -22.51
N SER A 260 -2.80 2.57 -22.64
CA SER A 260 -2.99 3.40 -23.82
C SER A 260 -1.73 3.39 -24.69
N ASP A 261 -1.86 3.69 -25.98
CA ASP A 261 -0.72 3.82 -26.90
C ASP A 261 0.14 5.10 -26.65
N THR A 262 -0.05 5.74 -25.49
CA THR A 262 0.64 6.98 -25.14
C THR A 262 1.75 6.69 -24.12
N THR A 263 2.94 7.19 -24.40
CA THR A 263 4.07 7.13 -23.48
C THR A 263 4.06 8.34 -22.57
N GLY A 264 4.14 8.10 -21.26
CA GLY A 264 4.29 9.16 -20.26
C GLY A 264 5.43 8.85 -19.30
N ALA A 265 5.93 9.88 -18.64
CA ALA A 265 6.91 9.74 -17.57
C ALA A 265 6.22 9.77 -16.20
N PHE A 266 6.88 9.24 -15.19
CA PHE A 266 6.42 9.30 -13.81
C PHE A 266 7.55 9.76 -12.90
N ILE A 267 7.25 10.72 -12.04
CA ILE A 267 8.15 11.15 -10.95
C ILE A 267 7.42 11.01 -9.61
N LEU A 268 8.04 10.24 -8.72
CA LEU A 268 7.75 10.27 -7.29
C LEU A 268 8.88 11.06 -6.63
N PRO A 269 8.61 12.23 -6.06
CA PRO A 269 9.65 13.05 -5.42
C PRO A 269 10.14 12.42 -4.11
N GLY A 270 11.28 12.85 -3.60
CA GLY A 270 11.83 12.41 -2.32
C GLY A 270 13.16 11.70 -2.40
N THR A 271 13.77 11.40 -1.25
CA THR A 271 15.09 10.77 -1.13
C THR A 271 15.15 9.36 -1.68
N ARG A 272 14.03 8.62 -1.62
CA ARG A 272 13.82 7.31 -2.25
C ARG A 272 12.92 7.42 -3.48
N GLY A 273 12.76 8.63 -4.01
CA GLY A 273 11.90 8.88 -5.15
C GLY A 273 12.34 8.11 -6.40
N ILE A 274 11.38 7.77 -7.23
CA ILE A 274 11.67 7.13 -8.52
C ILE A 274 11.39 8.08 -9.67
N TYR A 275 12.19 7.92 -10.70
CA TYR A 275 11.97 8.50 -12.01
C TYR A 275 11.86 7.38 -13.04
N LEU A 276 10.72 7.29 -13.68
CA LEU A 276 10.50 6.43 -14.83
C LEU A 276 10.36 7.34 -16.05
N PRO A 277 11.33 7.33 -16.95
CA PRO A 277 11.30 8.20 -18.14
C PRO A 277 10.19 7.78 -19.11
N ALA A 278 9.75 6.54 -19.10
CA ALA A 278 8.66 6.05 -19.93
C ALA A 278 7.87 4.95 -19.21
N ILE A 279 6.55 5.10 -19.21
CA ILE A 279 5.60 4.06 -18.80
C ILE A 279 5.13 3.39 -20.10
N THR A 280 5.61 2.18 -20.38
CA THR A 280 5.34 1.49 -21.66
C THR A 280 4.78 0.08 -21.50
N HIS A 281 4.85 -0.50 -20.32
CA HIS A 281 4.38 -1.87 -20.07
C HIS A 281 4.02 -2.10 -18.62
N GLN A 282 3.27 -3.16 -18.36
CA GLN A 282 2.76 -3.51 -17.03
C GLN A 282 3.85 -3.63 -15.95
N GLY A 283 5.06 -4.03 -16.30
CA GLY A 283 6.17 -4.09 -15.34
C GLY A 283 6.56 -2.73 -14.74
N HIS A 284 6.39 -1.62 -15.49
CA HIS A 284 6.56 -0.28 -14.95
C HIS A 284 5.46 0.07 -13.95
N VAL A 285 4.22 -0.31 -14.24
CA VAL A 285 3.09 -0.11 -13.33
C VAL A 285 3.30 -0.86 -12.01
N GLU A 286 3.73 -2.13 -12.09
CA GLU A 286 4.01 -2.93 -10.90
C GLU A 286 5.16 -2.32 -10.04
N ARG A 287 6.15 -1.73 -10.69
CA ARG A 287 7.21 -0.99 -9.98
C ARG A 287 6.64 0.24 -9.26
N VAL A 288 5.85 1.06 -9.94
CA VAL A 288 5.19 2.24 -9.34
C VAL A 288 4.26 1.82 -8.21
N LYS A 289 3.43 0.81 -8.42
CA LYS A 289 2.50 0.26 -7.43
C LYS A 289 3.22 -0.15 -6.14
N ARG A 290 4.38 -0.81 -6.27
CA ARG A 290 5.19 -1.24 -5.12
C ARG A 290 5.76 -0.07 -4.34
N GLU A 291 6.29 0.94 -5.01
CA GLU A 291 6.81 2.13 -4.35
C GLU A 291 5.68 2.95 -3.72
N LEU A 292 4.56 3.10 -4.42
CA LEU A 292 3.40 3.79 -3.88
C LEU A 292 2.77 3.06 -2.69
N ALA A 293 2.97 1.75 -2.54
CA ALA A 293 2.51 1.02 -1.36
C ALA A 293 3.16 1.50 -0.07
N THR A 294 4.41 1.95 -0.13
CA THR A 294 5.20 2.35 1.04
C THR A 294 5.53 3.83 1.11
N VAL A 295 5.03 4.64 0.16
CA VAL A 295 5.27 6.07 0.19
C VAL A 295 4.54 6.71 1.37
N GLU A 296 5.26 7.55 2.10
CA GLU A 296 4.73 8.33 3.22
C GLU A 296 4.57 9.80 2.83
N PRO A 297 3.59 10.50 3.41
CA PRO A 297 3.44 11.93 3.19
C PRO A 297 4.64 12.69 3.76
N LEU A 298 4.89 13.88 3.21
CA LEU A 298 5.94 14.78 3.62
C LEU A 298 5.35 16.08 4.15
N GLU A 299 6.04 16.71 5.10
CA GLU A 299 5.71 18.06 5.52
C GLU A 299 5.80 19.05 4.33
N GLU A 300 4.91 20.01 4.29
CA GLU A 300 4.78 21.01 3.23
C GLU A 300 6.11 21.71 2.88
N LYS A 301 6.91 22.05 3.87
CA LYS A 301 8.21 22.70 3.71
C LYS A 301 9.18 21.84 2.86
N TRP A 302 9.21 20.54 3.08
CA TRP A 302 10.06 19.62 2.32
C TRP A 302 9.57 19.47 0.89
N MET A 303 8.25 19.41 0.70
CA MET A 303 7.67 19.28 -0.64
C MET A 303 7.98 20.51 -1.51
N LYS A 304 7.85 21.73 -0.99
CA LYS A 304 8.24 22.97 -1.69
C LYS A 304 9.70 22.93 -2.16
N ARG A 305 10.60 22.45 -1.31
CA ARG A 305 12.01 22.32 -1.64
C ARG A 305 12.27 21.29 -2.73
N LEU A 306 11.62 20.13 -2.66
CA LEU A 306 11.77 19.07 -3.66
C LEU A 306 11.32 19.56 -5.05
N VAL A 307 10.21 20.25 -5.14
CA VAL A 307 9.75 20.85 -6.41
C VAL A 307 10.75 21.86 -6.94
N ALA A 308 11.26 22.76 -6.11
CA ALA A 308 12.20 23.81 -6.51
C ALA A 308 13.57 23.26 -6.95
N GLU A 309 13.99 22.10 -6.46
CA GLU A 309 15.28 21.49 -6.77
C GLU A 309 15.22 20.48 -7.95
N ASP A 310 14.04 20.05 -8.37
CA ASP A 310 13.88 19.02 -9.42
C ASP A 310 13.95 19.58 -10.84
N LYS A 311 15.17 19.72 -11.36
CA LYS A 311 15.43 20.23 -12.72
C LYS A 311 14.79 19.39 -13.84
N ARG A 312 14.38 18.14 -13.57
CA ARG A 312 13.73 17.28 -14.57
C ARG A 312 12.37 17.81 -14.99
N LEU A 313 11.67 18.53 -14.12
CA LEU A 313 10.37 19.11 -14.39
C LEU A 313 10.38 20.02 -15.62
N GLY A 314 11.46 20.79 -15.83
CA GLY A 314 11.61 21.72 -16.94
C GLY A 314 11.73 21.08 -18.33
N THR A 315 11.87 19.75 -18.41
CA THR A 315 12.01 19.04 -19.70
C THR A 315 10.69 18.63 -20.32
N PHE A 316 9.59 18.66 -19.56
CA PHE A 316 8.28 18.21 -20.00
C PHE A 316 7.41 19.36 -20.51
N LYS A 317 6.59 19.08 -21.53
CA LYS A 317 5.64 20.03 -22.11
C LYS A 317 4.23 19.89 -21.54
N GLY A 318 3.89 18.71 -21.05
CA GLY A 318 2.65 18.40 -20.36
C GLY A 318 2.93 17.85 -18.97
N ILE A 319 2.22 18.30 -17.94
CA ILE A 319 2.36 17.81 -16.58
C ILE A 319 0.98 17.57 -15.99
N ILE A 320 0.79 16.38 -15.47
CA ILE A 320 -0.34 15.97 -14.62
C ILE A 320 0.17 15.95 -13.19
N CYS A 321 -0.15 16.97 -12.43
CA CYS A 321 0.16 17.04 -11.01
C CYS A 321 -1.03 16.56 -10.21
N ILE A 322 -0.82 15.55 -9.37
CA ILE A 322 -1.86 14.97 -8.50
C ILE A 322 -1.53 15.38 -7.07
N THR A 323 -2.48 16.06 -6.43
CA THR A 323 -2.33 16.58 -5.07
C THR A 323 -3.59 16.35 -4.26
N ALA A 324 -3.45 16.20 -2.95
CA ALA A 324 -4.57 16.17 -2.02
C ALA A 324 -4.96 17.59 -1.54
N GLU A 325 -4.03 18.55 -1.66
CA GLU A 325 -4.23 19.93 -1.22
C GLU A 325 -3.53 20.89 -2.19
N LEU A 326 -4.25 21.92 -2.62
CA LEU A 326 -3.73 22.94 -3.52
C LEU A 326 -3.18 24.12 -2.73
N ASP A 327 -1.89 24.40 -2.90
CA ASP A 327 -1.20 25.52 -2.26
C ASP A 327 -0.57 26.47 -3.28
N LYS A 328 -0.65 27.78 -3.00
CA LYS A 328 -0.18 28.84 -3.92
C LYS A 328 1.31 28.76 -4.16
N ASP A 329 2.11 28.57 -3.12
CA ASP A 329 3.57 28.57 -3.24
C ASP A 329 4.06 27.37 -4.03
N ARG A 330 3.38 26.21 -3.91
CA ARG A 330 3.68 25.02 -4.72
C ARG A 330 3.32 25.21 -6.19
N VAL A 331 2.16 25.81 -6.47
CA VAL A 331 1.79 26.17 -7.85
C VAL A 331 2.81 27.13 -8.44
N GLU A 332 3.28 28.10 -7.67
CA GLU A 332 4.31 29.05 -8.10
C GLU A 332 5.64 28.35 -8.37
N ALA A 333 6.12 27.52 -7.44
CA ALA A 333 7.34 26.74 -7.61
C ALA A 333 7.26 25.83 -8.84
N MET A 334 6.15 25.10 -9.02
CA MET A 334 5.94 24.24 -10.18
C MET A 334 5.94 25.03 -11.49
N THR A 335 5.29 26.20 -11.52
CA THR A 335 5.27 27.08 -12.69
C THR A 335 6.66 27.59 -13.04
N HIS A 336 7.47 27.97 -12.05
CA HIS A 336 8.85 28.39 -12.27
C HIS A 336 9.74 27.27 -12.81
N MET A 337 9.54 26.04 -12.34
CA MET A 337 10.33 24.89 -12.77
C MET A 337 9.92 24.34 -14.14
N THR A 338 8.81 24.79 -14.69
CA THR A 338 8.24 24.29 -15.95
C THR A 338 8.09 25.39 -17.02
N PRO A 339 9.16 26.07 -17.45
CA PRO A 339 9.08 27.19 -18.39
C PRO A 339 8.63 26.77 -19.79
N GLN A 340 8.75 25.49 -20.15
CA GLN A 340 8.32 24.95 -21.45
C GLN A 340 6.93 24.32 -21.40
N LEU A 341 6.23 24.44 -20.28
CA LEU A 341 4.91 23.88 -20.09
C LEU A 341 3.94 24.46 -21.12
N ARG A 342 3.29 23.57 -21.86
CA ARG A 342 2.20 23.93 -22.79
C ARG A 342 0.85 23.65 -22.15
N GLU A 343 0.78 22.55 -21.42
CA GLU A 343 -0.44 22.09 -20.78
C GLU A 343 -0.14 21.56 -19.38
N GLY A 344 -0.65 22.23 -18.38
CA GLY A 344 -0.56 21.85 -16.98
C GLY A 344 -1.92 21.45 -16.44
N LEU A 345 -2.00 20.32 -15.77
CA LEU A 345 -3.22 19.82 -15.16
C LEU A 345 -2.98 19.48 -13.71
N TYR A 346 -3.74 20.12 -12.83
CA TYR A 346 -3.81 19.76 -11.42
C TYR A 346 -5.08 18.93 -11.16
N PHE A 347 -4.91 17.72 -10.67
CA PHE A 347 -5.97 16.96 -10.04
C PHE A 347 -5.88 17.14 -8.53
N VAL A 348 -6.89 17.77 -7.95
CA VAL A 348 -7.02 17.93 -6.50
C VAL A 348 -7.96 16.86 -5.99
N VAL A 349 -7.44 15.87 -5.33
CA VAL A 349 -8.20 14.74 -4.81
C VAL A 349 -8.71 15.05 -3.42
N LYS A 350 -10.02 14.96 -3.21
CA LYS A 350 -10.68 15.18 -1.91
C LYS A 350 -11.51 13.95 -1.55
N THR A 351 -11.37 13.46 -0.33
CA THR A 351 -12.10 12.26 0.14
C THR A 351 -13.62 12.46 0.21
N GLU A 352 -14.08 13.68 0.37
CA GLU A 352 -15.50 14.02 0.46
C GLU A 352 -16.24 13.78 -0.86
N ALA A 353 -17.43 13.18 -0.79
CA ALA A 353 -18.24 12.86 -1.97
C ALA A 353 -18.69 14.12 -2.77
N SER A 354 -18.75 15.28 -2.13
CA SER A 354 -19.08 16.56 -2.75
C SER A 354 -18.12 17.63 -2.22
N PRO A 355 -16.87 17.69 -2.75
CA PRO A 355 -15.84 18.57 -2.23
C PRO A 355 -16.23 20.04 -2.49
N LYS A 356 -16.38 20.79 -1.40
CA LYS A 356 -16.51 22.25 -1.47
C LYS A 356 -15.15 22.86 -1.23
N LEU A 357 -14.66 23.61 -2.19
CA LEU A 357 -13.45 24.41 -2.02
C LEU A 357 -13.72 25.57 -1.06
N THR A 358 -12.79 25.81 -0.17
CA THR A 358 -12.80 27.01 0.68
C THR A 358 -12.51 28.25 -0.17
N THR A 359 -12.84 29.44 0.34
CA THR A 359 -12.56 30.72 -0.35
C THR A 359 -11.07 30.87 -0.63
N ALA A 360 -10.21 30.38 0.26
CA ALA A 360 -8.76 30.38 0.08
C ALA A 360 -8.33 29.45 -1.08
N GLU A 361 -8.87 28.23 -1.14
CA GLU A 361 -8.58 27.28 -2.22
C GLU A 361 -9.07 27.79 -3.59
N LEU A 362 -10.25 28.45 -3.63
CA LEU A 362 -10.75 29.07 -4.87
C LEU A 362 -9.78 30.14 -5.39
N ALA A 363 -9.24 30.98 -4.52
CA ALA A 363 -8.25 31.97 -4.91
C ALA A 363 -6.95 31.34 -5.47
N VAL A 364 -6.56 30.14 -4.98
CA VAL A 364 -5.42 29.40 -5.51
C VAL A 364 -5.77 28.75 -6.85
N VAL A 365 -6.99 28.30 -7.05
CA VAL A 365 -7.47 27.79 -8.35
C VAL A 365 -7.40 28.89 -9.40
N ASP A 366 -7.93 30.09 -9.11
CA ASP A 366 -7.88 31.24 -10.00
C ASP A 366 -6.43 31.65 -10.32
N TYR A 367 -5.56 31.60 -9.30
CA TYR A 367 -4.13 31.86 -9.46
C TYR A 367 -3.44 30.84 -10.39
N ALA A 368 -3.76 29.57 -10.26
CA ALA A 368 -3.20 28.51 -11.10
C ALA A 368 -3.72 28.63 -12.55
N GLN A 369 -5.01 28.90 -12.74
CA GLN A 369 -5.62 29.07 -14.05
C GLN A 369 -5.02 30.27 -14.79
N ALA A 370 -4.78 31.39 -14.11
CA ALA A 370 -4.11 32.56 -14.69
C ALA A 370 -2.68 32.26 -15.20
N ARG A 371 -2.08 31.13 -14.78
CA ARG A 371 -0.74 30.68 -15.21
C ARG A 371 -0.76 29.51 -16.18
N GLY A 372 -1.94 29.20 -16.75
CA GLY A 372 -2.09 28.15 -17.75
C GLY A 372 -2.27 26.74 -17.18
N TRP A 373 -2.56 26.60 -15.89
CA TRP A 373 -2.89 25.34 -15.28
C TRP A 373 -4.41 25.10 -15.32
N SER A 374 -4.83 23.94 -15.79
CA SER A 374 -6.19 23.47 -15.58
C SER A 374 -6.31 22.79 -14.23
N VAL A 375 -7.31 23.14 -13.43
CA VAL A 375 -7.52 22.56 -12.10
C VAL A 375 -8.83 21.80 -12.07
N VAL A 376 -8.79 20.52 -11.73
CA VAL A 376 -9.94 19.63 -11.59
C VAL A 376 -9.97 19.05 -10.18
N VAL A 377 -11.07 19.25 -9.48
CA VAL A 377 -11.28 18.71 -8.13
C VAL A 377 -12.14 17.46 -8.23
N LEU A 378 -11.65 16.36 -7.68
CA LEU A 378 -12.24 15.03 -7.85
C LEU A 378 -12.39 14.30 -6.51
N PRO A 379 -13.59 13.79 -6.19
CA PRO A 379 -13.75 12.76 -5.17
C PRO A 379 -13.41 11.37 -5.75
N PRO A 380 -13.08 10.37 -4.90
CA PRO A 380 -12.80 9.01 -5.35
C PRO A 380 -13.89 8.36 -6.19
N SER A 381 -15.16 8.77 -5.98
CA SER A 381 -16.31 8.29 -6.76
C SER A 381 -16.31 8.74 -8.22
N GLN A 382 -15.56 9.78 -8.58
CA GLN A 382 -15.50 10.36 -9.92
C GLN A 382 -14.20 10.05 -10.67
N PHE A 383 -13.33 9.20 -10.14
CA PHE A 383 -12.04 8.87 -10.78
C PHE A 383 -12.23 8.38 -12.22
N THR A 384 -13.22 7.54 -12.47
CA THR A 384 -13.51 7.00 -13.83
C THR A 384 -13.72 8.10 -14.88
N GLU A 385 -14.31 9.23 -14.48
CA GLU A 385 -14.66 10.33 -15.37
C GLU A 385 -13.65 11.50 -15.34
N ALA A 386 -12.55 11.35 -14.60
CA ALA A 386 -11.58 12.43 -14.35
C ALA A 386 -11.11 13.16 -15.61
N PHE A 387 -10.75 12.42 -16.66
CA PHE A 387 -10.31 13.02 -17.94
C PHE A 387 -11.44 13.54 -18.80
N LEU A 388 -12.67 13.05 -18.63
CA LEU A 388 -13.84 13.60 -19.32
C LEU A 388 -14.20 15.00 -18.79
N GLU A 389 -13.96 15.27 -17.52
CA GLU A 389 -14.17 16.59 -16.94
C GLU A 389 -13.16 17.62 -17.45
N VAL A 390 -11.94 17.19 -17.77
CA VAL A 390 -10.93 18.05 -18.41
C VAL A 390 -11.38 18.49 -19.80
N LEU A 391 -12.04 17.61 -20.54
CA LEU A 391 -12.52 17.89 -21.91
C LEU A 391 -13.75 18.82 -21.96
N LYS A 392 -14.49 18.95 -20.85
CA LYS A 392 -15.68 19.82 -20.77
C LYS A 392 -15.37 21.27 -20.43
N ARG A 393 -14.15 21.54 -19.98
CA ARG A 393 -13.64 22.89 -19.61
C ARG A 393 -12.77 23.47 -20.69
#